data_c92167d4722dce6eb7a9205ff5d2f0bb
#
_entry.id   c92167d4722dce6eb7a9205ff5d2f0bb
#
_cell.length_a   1.000
_cell.length_b   1.000
_cell.length_c   1.000
_cell.angle_alpha   90.00
_cell.angle_beta   90.00
_cell.angle_gamma   90.00
#
_symmetry.space_group_name_H-M   'P 1'
#
loop_
_entity.id
_entity.type
_entity.pdbx_description
1 polymer ?
#
loop_
_entity_poly.entity_id
_entity_poly.type
_entity_poly.pdbx_seq_one_letter_code
_entity_poly.pdbx_strand_id
1 'polypeptide(L)'
;MKKILKYLLFVLTFCVVFFISFKINIHRLEFAPMKLMETEWDDSVGTVYVDLDYENENGNTYNLYVPANLDKEKEQYLILYIHGGSFNSGAKGDGDIWCRYYASKGYLTASVDYTLQNQGKEASLFLMNEEIENAVKAIKKETEELGYRVTGMAASGVSAGGTLAMNLAYGGNSAIPVRFVFELAAPTYFVAEDWGSLMKSDNLGSEEEFYRMMTGKELSAQEYRQEIKKISPTCLVGEDSVPT
;
A
#
# COMPACT_ATOMS: atom_id res chain seq x y z
N MET A 1 -7.05 44.15 -33.23
CA MET A 1 -7.25 44.28 -31.75
C MET A 1 -8.54 43.66 -31.24
N LYS A 2 -9.74 44.03 -31.67
CA LYS A 2 -11.02 43.50 -31.14
C LYS A 2 -11.18 41.95 -31.25
N LYS A 3 -10.68 41.30 -32.31
CA LYS A 3 -10.74 39.84 -32.49
C LYS A 3 -9.81 39.11 -31.52
N ILE A 4 -8.59 39.60 -31.34
CA ILE A 4 -7.60 39.02 -30.42
C ILE A 4 -8.13 39.10 -28.97
N LEU A 5 -8.70 40.24 -28.58
CA LEU A 5 -9.29 40.42 -27.28
C LEU A 5 -10.45 39.43 -27.01
N LYS A 6 -11.28 39.12 -28.02
CA LYS A 6 -12.35 38.11 -27.93
C LYS A 6 -11.77 36.71 -27.70
N TYR A 7 -10.70 36.31 -28.38
CA TYR A 7 -10.07 35.01 -28.20
C TYR A 7 -9.41 34.90 -26.83
N LEU A 8 -8.74 35.96 -26.38
CA LEU A 8 -8.16 35.99 -25.03
C LEU A 8 -9.23 35.87 -23.95
N LEU A 9 -10.36 36.57 -24.11
CA LEU A 9 -11.46 36.47 -23.16
C LEU A 9 -12.07 35.06 -23.15
N PHE A 10 -12.23 34.44 -24.34
CA PHE A 10 -12.74 33.06 -24.44
C PHE A 10 -11.81 32.04 -23.75
N VAL A 11 -10.50 32.13 -24.00
CA VAL A 11 -9.50 31.26 -23.35
C VAL A 11 -9.50 31.45 -21.84
N LEU A 12 -9.53 32.70 -21.37
CA LEU A 12 -9.60 33.00 -19.95
C LEU A 12 -10.86 32.41 -19.31
N THR A 13 -12.02 32.60 -19.92
CA THR A 13 -13.29 32.04 -19.45
C THR A 13 -13.24 30.51 -19.40
N PHE A 14 -12.71 29.88 -20.45
CA PHE A 14 -12.53 28.43 -20.51
C PHE A 14 -11.64 27.95 -19.36
N CYS A 15 -10.48 28.57 -19.15
CA CYS A 15 -9.58 28.21 -18.05
C CYS A 15 -10.26 28.35 -16.67
N VAL A 16 -10.96 29.46 -16.43
CA VAL A 16 -11.68 29.69 -15.16
C VAL A 16 -12.74 28.62 -14.94
N VAL A 17 -13.59 28.35 -15.94
CA VAL A 17 -14.64 27.32 -15.83
C VAL A 17 -14.02 25.92 -15.66
N PHE A 18 -12.96 25.62 -16.41
CA PHE A 18 -12.25 24.34 -16.28
C PHE A 18 -11.70 24.14 -14.86
N PHE A 19 -10.98 25.12 -14.31
CA PHE A 19 -10.41 25.02 -12.97
C PHE A 19 -11.47 24.95 -11.87
N ILE A 20 -12.58 25.69 -12.01
CA ILE A 20 -13.69 25.61 -11.06
C ILE A 20 -14.33 24.22 -11.13
N SER A 21 -14.65 23.74 -12.34
CA SER A 21 -15.24 22.41 -12.54
C SER A 21 -14.30 21.30 -12.07
N PHE A 22 -13.02 21.43 -12.34
CA PHE A 22 -11.99 20.49 -11.88
C PHE A 22 -11.92 20.42 -10.36
N LYS A 23 -11.85 21.58 -9.66
CA LYS A 23 -11.89 21.63 -8.20
C LYS A 23 -13.16 21.00 -7.60
N ILE A 24 -14.33 21.32 -8.18
CA ILE A 24 -15.60 20.76 -7.71
C ILE A 24 -15.64 19.24 -7.91
N ASN A 25 -15.17 18.74 -9.06
CA ASN A 25 -15.17 17.30 -9.33
C ASN A 25 -14.13 16.53 -8.50
N ILE A 26 -12.91 17.06 -8.35
CA ILE A 26 -11.94 16.49 -7.43
C ILE A 26 -12.52 16.40 -6.01
N HIS A 27 -13.05 17.50 -5.51
CA HIS A 27 -13.65 17.52 -4.17
C HIS A 27 -14.80 16.52 -4.01
N ARG A 28 -15.60 16.30 -5.05
CA ARG A 28 -16.66 15.29 -5.07
C ARG A 28 -16.10 13.86 -5.16
N LEU A 29 -15.05 13.64 -5.94
CA LEU A 29 -14.43 12.32 -6.13
C LEU A 29 -13.58 11.90 -4.92
N GLU A 30 -12.86 12.83 -4.31
CA GLU A 30 -12.03 12.53 -3.13
C GLU A 30 -12.87 12.22 -1.89
N PHE A 31 -14.03 12.87 -1.73
CA PHE A 31 -14.78 12.78 -0.47
C PHE A 31 -15.93 11.77 -0.48
N ALA A 32 -16.48 11.40 -1.62
CA ALA A 32 -17.66 10.53 -1.62
C ALA A 32 -17.39 9.09 -1.14
N PRO A 33 -16.36 8.36 -1.62
CA PRO A 33 -16.05 7.02 -1.14
C PRO A 33 -15.54 7.00 0.30
N MET A 34 -14.64 7.94 0.67
CA MET A 34 -14.08 8.02 2.02
C MET A 34 -15.14 8.39 3.06
N LYS A 35 -16.07 9.27 2.71
CA LYS A 35 -17.17 9.65 3.61
C LYS A 35 -18.12 8.50 3.92
N LEU A 36 -18.26 7.52 3.01
CA LEU A 36 -19.03 6.29 3.26
C LEU A 36 -18.33 5.34 4.22
N MET A 37 -17.02 5.49 4.39
CA MET A 37 -16.19 4.68 5.29
C MET A 37 -15.87 5.40 6.61
N GLU A 38 -16.25 6.67 6.73
CA GLU A 38 -16.08 7.41 7.98
C GLU A 38 -16.81 6.68 9.12
N THR A 39 -16.07 6.31 10.14
CA THR A 39 -16.59 5.56 11.29
C THR A 39 -16.32 6.37 12.54
N GLU A 40 -17.36 6.71 13.28
CA GLU A 40 -17.20 7.23 14.63
C GLU A 40 -16.53 6.15 15.48
N TRP A 41 -15.40 6.50 16.11
CA TRP A 41 -14.58 5.54 16.83
C TRP A 41 -14.47 5.90 18.30
N ASP A 42 -14.89 4.98 19.14
CA ASP A 42 -14.73 5.03 20.59
C ASP A 42 -14.51 3.60 21.15
N ASP A 43 -14.36 3.48 22.44
CA ASP A 43 -14.11 2.20 23.13
C ASP A 43 -15.23 1.16 22.92
N SER A 44 -16.45 1.57 22.56
CA SER A 44 -17.54 0.64 22.24
C SER A 44 -17.40 -0.01 20.86
N VAL A 45 -16.63 0.62 19.96
CA VAL A 45 -16.32 0.11 18.63
C VAL A 45 -15.08 -0.77 18.65
N GLY A 46 -14.02 -0.33 19.35
CA GLY A 46 -12.80 -1.10 19.44
C GLY A 46 -11.62 -0.34 20.03
N THR A 47 -10.50 -1.03 20.13
CA THR A 47 -9.23 -0.48 20.60
C THR A 47 -8.23 -0.39 19.47
N VAL A 48 -7.47 0.71 19.40
CA VAL A 48 -6.34 0.85 18.49
C VAL A 48 -5.06 0.77 19.29
N TYR A 49 -4.23 -0.23 19.00
CA TYR A 49 -2.86 -0.31 19.48
C TYR A 49 -1.98 0.37 18.44
N VAL A 50 -1.28 1.42 18.83
CA VAL A 50 -0.51 2.27 17.91
C VAL A 50 0.98 2.04 18.09
N ASP A 51 1.74 2.25 17.01
CA ASP A 51 3.19 2.23 17.01
C ASP A 51 3.81 0.95 17.59
N LEU A 52 3.17 -0.20 17.30
CA LEU A 52 3.70 -1.50 17.69
C LEU A 52 4.93 -1.86 16.85
N ASP A 53 5.99 -2.29 17.53
CA ASP A 53 7.24 -2.67 16.89
C ASP A 53 7.13 -4.03 16.17
N TYR A 54 7.91 -4.18 15.10
CA TYR A 54 8.20 -5.48 14.49
C TYR A 54 9.69 -5.56 14.14
N GLU A 55 10.21 -6.76 13.90
CA GLU A 55 11.63 -6.94 13.61
C GLU A 55 12.06 -6.22 12.33
N ASN A 56 12.68 -5.06 12.47
CA ASN A 56 13.26 -4.26 11.41
C ASN A 56 14.34 -3.31 11.97
N GLU A 57 15.35 -3.00 11.16
CA GLU A 57 16.46 -2.12 11.56
C GLU A 57 16.12 -0.62 11.42
N ASN A 58 14.98 -0.29 10.81
CA ASN A 58 14.63 1.06 10.39
C ASN A 58 13.67 1.77 11.35
N GLY A 59 13.16 1.07 12.38
CA GLY A 59 12.22 1.62 13.35
C GLY A 59 10.81 1.80 12.78
N ASN A 60 10.45 1.04 11.75
CA ASN A 60 9.11 0.99 11.22
C ASN A 60 8.18 0.27 12.22
N THR A 61 6.92 0.67 12.25
CA THR A 61 5.92 0.17 13.19
C THR A 61 4.61 -0.15 12.47
N TYR A 62 3.67 -0.76 13.19
CA TYR A 62 2.32 -0.99 12.70
C TYR A 62 1.27 -0.55 13.71
N ASN A 63 0.05 -0.33 13.25
CA ASN A 63 -1.12 -0.14 14.10
C ASN A 63 -2.04 -1.36 13.98
N LEU A 64 -2.59 -1.79 15.12
CA LEU A 64 -3.54 -2.90 15.18
C LEU A 64 -4.88 -2.39 15.72
N TYR A 65 -5.97 -2.67 15.02
CA TYR A 65 -7.33 -2.27 15.36
C TYR A 65 -8.13 -3.51 15.74
N VAL A 66 -8.56 -3.56 16.98
CA VAL A 66 -9.26 -4.72 17.56
C VAL A 66 -10.70 -4.33 17.87
N PRO A 67 -11.71 -4.97 17.26
CA PRO A 67 -13.12 -4.74 17.59
C PRO A 67 -13.42 -5.01 19.05
N ALA A 68 -14.28 -4.20 19.69
CA ALA A 68 -14.59 -4.33 21.12
C ALA A 68 -15.27 -5.68 21.47
N ASN A 69 -16.09 -6.22 20.57
CA ASN A 69 -16.90 -7.41 20.81
C ASN A 69 -16.41 -8.64 20.03
N LEU A 70 -15.11 -8.73 19.79
CA LEU A 70 -14.53 -9.85 19.06
C LEU A 70 -14.50 -11.11 19.94
N ASP A 71 -15.09 -12.20 19.46
CA ASP A 71 -15.20 -13.48 20.19
C ASP A 71 -13.87 -14.24 20.15
N LYS A 72 -13.24 -14.38 21.30
CA LYS A 72 -11.91 -15.06 21.44
C LYS A 72 -11.98 -16.57 21.22
N GLU A 73 -13.16 -17.17 21.34
CA GLU A 73 -13.35 -18.61 21.15
C GLU A 73 -13.46 -19.00 19.66
N LYS A 74 -13.66 -18.01 18.79
CA LYS A 74 -13.75 -18.22 17.34
C LYS A 74 -12.47 -17.91 16.61
N GLU A 75 -12.33 -18.53 15.44
CA GLU A 75 -11.31 -18.16 14.48
C GLU A 75 -11.54 -16.74 13.98
N GLN A 76 -10.45 -15.99 13.89
CA GLN A 76 -10.46 -14.61 13.43
C GLN A 76 -9.77 -14.48 12.07
N TYR A 77 -10.16 -13.44 11.35
CA TYR A 77 -9.52 -13.04 10.09
C TYR A 77 -8.97 -11.63 10.22
N LEU A 78 -7.80 -11.43 9.65
CA LEU A 78 -7.12 -10.13 9.60
C LEU A 78 -7.32 -9.48 8.23
N ILE A 79 -7.48 -8.16 8.21
CA ILE A 79 -7.30 -7.35 6.99
C ILE A 79 -6.04 -6.51 7.20
N LEU A 80 -5.02 -6.77 6.39
CA LEU A 80 -3.79 -6.00 6.38
C LEU A 80 -3.87 -4.91 5.33
N TYR A 81 -3.66 -3.66 5.72
CA TYR A 81 -3.53 -2.53 4.81
C TYR A 81 -2.09 -2.08 4.68
N ILE A 82 -1.61 -1.97 3.44
CA ILE A 82 -0.28 -1.49 3.09
C ILE A 82 -0.43 -0.20 2.28
N HIS A 83 0.19 0.88 2.77
CA HIS A 83 0.04 2.20 2.16
C HIS A 83 0.72 2.31 0.79
N GLY A 84 0.21 3.21 -0.05
CA GLY A 84 0.82 3.60 -1.31
C GLY A 84 1.88 4.69 -1.14
N GLY A 85 2.22 5.36 -2.25
CA GLY A 85 3.15 6.48 -2.26
C GLY A 85 4.41 6.25 -3.07
N SER A 86 4.33 5.48 -4.16
CA SER A 86 5.44 5.23 -5.10
C SER A 86 6.72 4.72 -4.43
N PHE A 87 6.59 3.96 -3.33
CA PHE A 87 7.70 3.43 -2.51
C PHE A 87 8.58 4.50 -1.83
N ASN A 88 8.23 5.77 -1.92
CA ASN A 88 9.01 6.89 -1.41
C ASN A 88 8.26 7.82 -0.45
N SER A 89 6.96 7.61 -0.25
CA SER A 89 6.11 8.41 0.63
C SER A 89 4.96 7.57 1.19
N GLY A 90 4.15 8.16 2.07
CA GLY A 90 3.05 7.52 2.76
C GLY A 90 3.43 7.05 4.16
N ALA A 91 2.45 6.57 4.89
CA ALA A 91 2.60 6.02 6.23
C ALA A 91 1.41 5.11 6.57
N LYS A 92 1.54 4.27 7.61
CA LYS A 92 0.46 3.42 8.13
C LYS A 92 -0.81 4.21 8.49
N GLY A 93 -0.67 5.49 8.85
CA GLY A 93 -1.80 6.37 9.12
C GLY A 93 -2.73 6.59 7.93
N ASP A 94 -2.26 6.42 6.70
CA ASP A 94 -3.09 6.51 5.49
C ASP A 94 -4.16 5.41 5.44
N GLY A 95 -3.95 4.31 6.17
CA GLY A 95 -4.88 3.20 6.32
C GLY A 95 -5.92 3.37 7.43
N ASP A 96 -5.87 4.43 8.24
CA ASP A 96 -6.72 4.55 9.44
C ASP A 96 -8.22 4.47 9.13
N ILE A 97 -8.69 5.16 8.09
CA ILE A 97 -10.10 5.12 7.68
C ILE A 97 -10.53 3.70 7.28
N TRP A 98 -9.70 3.01 6.50
CA TRP A 98 -9.95 1.64 6.06
C TRP A 98 -9.98 0.68 7.25
N CYS A 99 -8.96 0.76 8.10
CA CYS A 99 -8.82 -0.13 9.24
C CYS A 99 -9.97 0.06 10.24
N ARG A 100 -10.34 1.29 10.58
CA ARG A 100 -11.50 1.58 11.46
C ARG A 100 -12.80 1.08 10.85
N TYR A 101 -13.02 1.32 9.56
CA TYR A 101 -14.22 0.87 8.87
C TYR A 101 -14.40 -0.65 8.96
N TYR A 102 -13.37 -1.42 8.59
CA TYR A 102 -13.46 -2.88 8.64
C TYR A 102 -13.46 -3.42 10.07
N ALA A 103 -12.75 -2.79 11.00
CA ALA A 103 -12.82 -3.15 12.41
C ALA A 103 -14.22 -2.93 12.99
N SER A 104 -14.94 -1.86 12.59
CA SER A 104 -16.34 -1.66 12.98
C SER A 104 -17.29 -2.74 12.42
N LYS A 105 -16.86 -3.51 11.41
CA LYS A 105 -17.58 -4.66 10.87
C LYS A 105 -17.19 -5.99 11.54
N GLY A 106 -16.30 -5.95 12.53
CA GLY A 106 -15.89 -7.10 13.32
C GLY A 106 -14.65 -7.84 12.82
N TYR A 107 -13.83 -7.23 11.95
CA TYR A 107 -12.56 -7.80 11.51
C TYR A 107 -11.39 -7.23 12.32
N LEU A 108 -10.43 -8.05 12.67
CA LEU A 108 -9.11 -7.54 13.04
C LEU A 108 -8.50 -6.83 11.84
N THR A 109 -7.95 -5.63 12.04
CA THR A 109 -7.28 -4.92 10.96
C THR A 109 -5.94 -4.37 11.40
N ALA A 110 -5.00 -4.26 10.49
CA ALA A 110 -3.70 -3.66 10.76
C ALA A 110 -3.25 -2.80 9.58
N SER A 111 -2.53 -1.73 9.88
CA SER A 111 -1.82 -0.92 8.90
C SER A 111 -0.34 -0.85 9.26
N VAL A 112 0.54 -0.89 8.26
CA VAL A 112 1.98 -1.10 8.46
C VAL A 112 2.79 -0.04 7.73
N ASP A 113 3.84 0.47 8.39
CA ASP A 113 4.92 1.23 7.76
C ASP A 113 5.96 0.26 7.17
N TYR A 114 6.69 0.71 6.16
CA TYR A 114 7.85 0.05 5.58
C TYR A 114 8.89 1.11 5.18
N THR A 115 10.14 0.71 5.01
CA THR A 115 11.24 1.63 4.71
C THR A 115 11.07 2.28 3.34
N LEU A 116 11.02 3.61 3.32
CA LEU A 116 10.82 4.40 2.10
C LEU A 116 12.13 4.81 1.46
N GLN A 117 12.16 4.88 0.13
CA GLN A 117 13.35 5.21 -0.65
C GLN A 117 13.92 6.60 -0.38
N ASN A 118 13.10 7.55 0.06
CA ASN A 118 13.53 8.94 0.36
C ASN A 118 14.07 9.15 1.78
N GLN A 119 14.14 8.12 2.61
CA GLN A 119 14.55 8.23 4.02
C GLN A 119 16.08 8.16 4.23
N GLY A 120 16.88 8.20 3.16
CA GLY A 120 18.34 8.12 3.24
C GLY A 120 18.88 6.77 3.75
N LYS A 121 18.02 5.75 3.75
CA LYS A 121 18.31 4.37 4.12
C LYS A 121 18.45 3.53 2.86
N GLU A 122 19.10 2.38 2.95
CA GLU A 122 19.16 1.41 1.86
C GLU A 122 17.78 0.75 1.66
N ALA A 123 16.87 1.47 1.05
CA ALA A 123 15.55 0.97 0.74
C ALA A 123 15.53 0.24 -0.60
N SER A 124 14.84 -0.87 -0.65
CA SER A 124 14.56 -1.60 -1.89
C SER A 124 13.23 -2.32 -1.80
N LEU A 125 12.69 -2.71 -2.93
CA LEU A 125 11.46 -3.49 -2.95
C LEU A 125 11.61 -4.87 -2.26
N PHE A 126 12.83 -5.44 -2.27
CA PHE A 126 13.14 -6.65 -1.50
C PHE A 126 13.05 -6.41 0.00
N LEU A 127 13.69 -5.34 0.50
CA LEU A 127 13.61 -4.98 1.92
C LEU A 127 12.17 -4.72 2.34
N MET A 128 11.40 -3.96 1.54
CA MET A 128 10.00 -3.67 1.84
C MET A 128 9.15 -4.95 1.95
N ASN A 129 9.35 -5.92 1.06
CA ASN A 129 8.67 -7.22 1.14
C ASN A 129 9.04 -7.98 2.43
N GLU A 130 10.33 -8.02 2.80
CA GLU A 130 10.79 -8.65 4.03
C GLU A 130 10.21 -7.97 5.27
N GLU A 131 10.18 -6.65 5.30
CA GLU A 131 9.57 -5.87 6.39
C GLU A 131 8.07 -6.16 6.54
N ILE A 132 7.33 -6.27 5.43
CA ILE A 132 5.90 -6.66 5.47
C ILE A 132 5.73 -8.08 6.01
N GLU A 133 6.56 -9.04 5.60
CA GLU A 133 6.54 -10.40 6.15
C GLU A 133 6.81 -10.42 7.66
N ASN A 134 7.78 -9.63 8.12
CA ASN A 134 8.11 -9.49 9.54
C ASN A 134 6.99 -8.81 10.33
N ALA A 135 6.36 -7.78 9.78
CA ALA A 135 5.19 -7.15 10.38
C ALA A 135 4.03 -8.15 10.55
N VAL A 136 3.78 -9.01 9.54
CA VAL A 136 2.74 -10.06 9.65
C VAL A 136 3.06 -11.08 10.75
N LYS A 137 4.35 -11.44 10.94
CA LYS A 137 4.78 -12.30 12.07
C LYS A 137 4.50 -11.64 13.42
N ALA A 138 4.84 -10.34 13.54
CA ALA A 138 4.61 -9.58 14.77
C ALA A 138 3.10 -9.41 15.05
N ILE A 139 2.30 -9.08 14.04
CA ILE A 139 0.84 -8.98 14.15
C ILE A 139 0.23 -10.30 14.62
N LYS A 140 0.69 -11.44 14.06
CA LYS A 140 0.24 -12.76 14.50
C LYS A 140 0.53 -12.98 15.97
N LYS A 141 1.76 -12.73 16.41
CA LYS A 141 2.18 -12.88 17.80
C LYS A 141 1.36 -11.98 18.72
N GLU A 142 1.22 -10.70 18.39
CA GLU A 142 0.44 -9.74 19.18
C GLU A 142 -1.03 -10.18 19.31
N THR A 143 -1.66 -10.63 18.23
CA THR A 143 -3.05 -11.11 18.27
C THR A 143 -3.20 -12.37 19.12
N GLU A 144 -2.21 -13.28 19.09
CA GLU A 144 -2.18 -14.47 19.96
C GLU A 144 -2.00 -14.09 21.45
N GLU A 145 -1.16 -13.10 21.78
CA GLU A 145 -0.98 -12.58 23.15
C GLU A 145 -2.25 -11.89 23.67
N LEU A 146 -3.00 -11.23 22.78
CA LEU A 146 -4.32 -10.68 23.09
C LEU A 146 -5.43 -11.75 23.21
N GLY A 147 -5.11 -13.01 22.92
CA GLY A 147 -6.00 -14.16 23.03
C GLY A 147 -6.84 -14.45 21.78
N TYR A 148 -6.48 -13.93 20.62
CA TYR A 148 -7.18 -14.19 19.35
C TYR A 148 -6.42 -15.20 18.48
N ARG A 149 -7.14 -16.10 17.84
CA ARG A 149 -6.61 -17.09 16.90
C ARG A 149 -6.88 -16.64 15.47
N VAL A 150 -5.89 -16.02 14.84
CA VAL A 150 -5.98 -15.56 13.44
C VAL A 150 -5.58 -16.69 12.50
N THR A 151 -6.50 -17.14 11.64
CA THR A 151 -6.30 -18.31 10.77
C THR A 151 -6.22 -17.96 9.29
N GLY A 152 -6.40 -16.70 8.94
CA GLY A 152 -6.28 -16.22 7.57
C GLY A 152 -6.34 -14.71 7.51
N MET A 153 -5.89 -14.15 6.39
CA MET A 153 -5.98 -12.71 6.16
C MET A 153 -6.31 -12.35 4.71
N ALA A 154 -6.88 -11.17 4.55
CA ALA A 154 -6.87 -10.46 3.30
C ALA A 154 -5.71 -9.46 3.30
N ALA A 155 -4.88 -9.49 2.25
CA ALA A 155 -3.87 -8.47 2.04
C ALA A 155 -4.44 -7.36 1.15
N SER A 156 -4.22 -6.11 1.52
CA SER A 156 -4.74 -4.98 0.76
C SER A 156 -3.77 -3.82 0.68
N GLY A 157 -3.90 -3.01 -0.34
CA GLY A 157 -3.08 -1.82 -0.49
C GLY A 157 -3.45 -0.99 -1.72
N VAL A 158 -2.88 0.20 -1.78
CA VAL A 158 -3.07 1.13 -2.89
C VAL A 158 -1.74 1.37 -3.58
N SER A 159 -1.70 1.34 -4.93
CA SER A 159 -0.50 1.64 -5.71
C SER A 159 0.70 0.78 -5.24
N ALA A 160 1.80 1.36 -4.79
CA ALA A 160 2.96 0.65 -4.25
C ALA A 160 2.59 -0.39 -3.17
N GLY A 161 1.66 -0.05 -2.25
CA GLY A 161 1.17 -0.98 -1.24
C GLY A 161 0.40 -2.18 -1.80
N GLY A 162 -0.30 -1.98 -2.91
CA GLY A 162 -0.96 -3.08 -3.62
C GLY A 162 0.04 -4.08 -4.22
N THR A 163 1.18 -3.59 -4.74
CA THR A 163 2.29 -4.44 -5.18
C THR A 163 2.81 -5.30 -4.03
N LEU A 164 3.07 -4.68 -2.87
CA LEU A 164 3.57 -5.40 -1.68
C LEU A 164 2.54 -6.41 -1.17
N ALA A 165 1.25 -6.08 -1.20
CA ALA A 165 0.17 -7.00 -0.84
C ALA A 165 0.12 -8.24 -1.76
N MET A 166 0.25 -8.05 -3.08
CA MET A 166 0.33 -9.15 -4.04
C MET A 166 1.59 -9.99 -3.87
N ASN A 167 2.75 -9.35 -3.66
CA ASN A 167 4.01 -10.07 -3.40
C ASN A 167 3.93 -10.93 -2.14
N LEU A 168 3.34 -10.40 -1.06
CA LEU A 168 3.10 -11.17 0.16
C LEU A 168 2.18 -12.37 -0.09
N ALA A 169 1.15 -12.20 -0.91
CA ALA A 169 0.17 -13.25 -1.21
C ALA A 169 0.74 -14.35 -2.12
N TYR A 170 1.52 -13.98 -3.13
CA TYR A 170 2.01 -14.92 -4.14
C TYR A 170 3.40 -15.48 -3.82
N GLY A 171 4.17 -14.79 -2.95
CA GLY A 171 5.50 -15.24 -2.51
C GLY A 171 5.49 -16.45 -1.56
N GLY A 172 4.36 -16.73 -0.92
CA GLY A 172 4.16 -17.92 -0.09
C GLY A 172 4.80 -17.90 1.30
N ASN A 173 5.41 -16.77 1.74
CA ASN A 173 6.16 -16.67 3.01
C ASN A 173 5.36 -16.05 4.17
N SER A 174 4.07 -15.84 4.01
CA SER A 174 3.26 -15.18 5.03
C SER A 174 3.02 -16.06 6.26
N ALA A 175 3.26 -15.53 7.46
CA ALA A 175 3.01 -16.21 8.75
C ALA A 175 1.51 -16.41 9.03
N ILE A 176 0.63 -15.61 8.41
CA ILE A 176 -0.82 -15.78 8.39
C ILE A 176 -1.21 -16.12 6.95
N PRO A 177 -1.89 -17.23 6.66
CA PRO A 177 -2.28 -17.58 5.30
C PRO A 177 -3.09 -16.48 4.65
N VAL A 178 -2.63 -15.93 3.52
CA VAL A 178 -3.41 -15.01 2.70
C VAL A 178 -4.52 -15.79 2.02
N ARG A 179 -5.74 -15.27 2.04
CA ARG A 179 -6.92 -15.90 1.44
C ARG A 179 -7.35 -15.23 0.14
N PHE A 180 -7.15 -13.93 0.06
CA PHE A 180 -7.35 -13.13 -1.14
C PHE A 180 -6.63 -11.79 -1.02
N VAL A 181 -6.45 -11.13 -2.16
CA VAL A 181 -5.93 -9.75 -2.22
C VAL A 181 -7.04 -8.85 -2.74
N PHE A 182 -7.13 -7.63 -2.23
CA PHE A 182 -7.85 -6.55 -2.89
C PHE A 182 -6.97 -5.31 -2.92
N GLU A 183 -6.76 -4.77 -4.09
CA GLU A 183 -5.84 -3.68 -4.30
C GLU A 183 -6.44 -2.61 -5.22
N LEU A 184 -5.84 -1.43 -5.20
CA LEU A 184 -6.23 -0.34 -6.08
C LEU A 184 -5.02 0.21 -6.82
N ALA A 185 -5.04 0.04 -8.16
CA ALA A 185 -4.08 0.64 -9.09
C ALA A 185 -2.60 0.28 -8.83
N ALA A 186 -2.34 -0.98 -8.43
CA ALA A 186 -0.99 -1.46 -8.16
C ALA A 186 -0.19 -1.73 -9.44
N PRO A 187 1.08 -1.31 -9.52
CA PRO A 187 1.99 -1.78 -10.55
C PRO A 187 2.33 -3.26 -10.31
N THR A 188 2.26 -4.06 -11.36
CA THR A 188 2.41 -5.52 -11.28
C THR A 188 3.68 -6.05 -11.93
N TYR A 189 4.39 -5.24 -12.70
CA TYR A 189 5.57 -5.63 -13.44
C TYR A 189 6.61 -4.50 -13.52
N PHE A 190 7.87 -4.79 -13.25
CA PHE A 190 8.94 -3.81 -13.05
C PHE A 190 10.12 -3.97 -14.01
N VAL A 191 9.87 -4.36 -15.23
CA VAL A 191 10.94 -4.40 -16.25
C VAL A 191 11.24 -2.99 -16.74
N ALA A 192 12.51 -2.65 -16.83
CA ALA A 192 12.99 -1.29 -17.11
C ALA A 192 12.48 -0.73 -18.45
N GLU A 193 12.27 -1.57 -19.45
CA GLU A 193 11.76 -1.15 -20.77
C GLU A 193 10.39 -0.50 -20.67
N ASP A 194 9.52 -1.00 -19.81
CA ASP A 194 8.17 -0.46 -19.62
C ASP A 194 8.16 0.83 -18.79
N TRP A 195 9.16 0.99 -17.93
CA TRP A 195 9.31 2.15 -17.04
C TRP A 195 10.21 3.26 -17.59
N GLY A 196 10.92 3.00 -18.70
CA GLY A 196 11.89 3.92 -19.28
C GLY A 196 11.34 5.30 -19.66
N SER A 197 10.04 5.40 -19.98
CA SER A 197 9.39 6.70 -20.23
C SER A 197 9.09 7.45 -18.93
N LEU A 198 8.67 6.75 -17.88
CA LEU A 198 8.45 7.29 -16.53
C LEU A 198 9.77 7.74 -15.90
N MET A 199 10.82 6.93 -16.02
CA MET A 199 12.15 7.27 -15.52
C MET A 199 12.67 8.58 -16.11
N LYS A 200 12.45 8.82 -17.40
CA LYS A 200 12.86 10.07 -18.09
C LYS A 200 12.01 11.26 -17.69
N SER A 201 10.70 11.07 -17.44
CA SER A 201 9.78 12.15 -17.04
C SER A 201 10.00 12.62 -15.61
N ASP A 202 10.38 11.72 -14.71
CA ASP A 202 10.44 11.97 -13.27
C ASP A 202 11.87 12.21 -12.74
N ASN A 203 12.86 12.38 -13.63
CA ASN A 203 14.27 12.52 -13.25
C ASN A 203 14.78 11.36 -12.35
N LEU A 204 14.30 10.15 -12.56
CA LEU A 204 14.67 8.97 -11.77
C LEU A 204 16.12 8.47 -12.03
N GLY A 205 16.97 9.29 -12.65
CA GLY A 205 18.34 8.98 -12.88
C GLY A 205 18.62 8.00 -14.03
N SER A 206 19.71 7.24 -13.91
CA SER A 206 20.08 6.21 -14.90
C SER A 206 19.31 4.89 -14.66
N GLU A 207 19.37 3.98 -15.63
CA GLU A 207 18.82 2.62 -15.48
C GLU A 207 19.46 1.89 -14.29
N GLU A 208 20.76 2.08 -14.07
CA GLU A 208 21.48 1.48 -12.94
C GLU A 208 20.99 2.02 -11.59
N GLU A 209 20.68 3.31 -11.50
CA GLU A 209 20.06 3.90 -10.29
C GLU A 209 18.67 3.31 -10.04
N PHE A 210 17.85 3.11 -11.08
CA PHE A 210 16.58 2.44 -10.98
C PHE A 210 16.73 0.99 -10.51
N TYR A 211 17.69 0.25 -11.06
CA TYR A 211 17.95 -1.13 -10.65
C TYR A 211 18.35 -1.21 -9.18
N ARG A 212 19.21 -0.32 -8.72
CA ARG A 212 19.61 -0.22 -7.32
C ARG A 212 18.43 0.14 -6.43
N MET A 213 17.61 1.11 -6.84
CA MET A 213 16.42 1.53 -6.11
C MET A 213 15.42 0.38 -5.94
N MET A 214 15.21 -0.42 -6.97
CA MET A 214 14.26 -1.53 -6.94
C MET A 214 14.80 -2.75 -6.18
N THR A 215 16.08 -3.06 -6.33
CA THR A 215 16.66 -4.32 -5.83
C THR A 215 17.59 -4.17 -4.63
N GLY A 216 18.05 -2.95 -4.32
CA GLY A 216 19.09 -2.71 -3.33
C GLY A 216 20.49 -3.14 -3.78
N LYS A 217 20.66 -3.49 -5.06
CA LYS A 217 21.90 -4.06 -5.60
C LYS A 217 22.37 -3.29 -6.84
N GLU A 218 23.67 -3.26 -7.05
CA GLU A 218 24.26 -2.83 -8.32
C GLU A 218 24.25 -4.01 -9.28
N LEU A 219 23.42 -3.95 -10.31
CA LEU A 219 23.17 -5.04 -11.25
C LEU A 219 23.31 -4.55 -12.70
N SER A 220 23.80 -5.42 -13.56
CA SER A 220 23.64 -5.23 -14.99
C SER A 220 22.16 -5.39 -15.41
N ALA A 221 21.77 -4.89 -16.56
CA ALA A 221 20.42 -5.04 -17.10
C ALA A 221 19.95 -6.50 -17.16
N GLN A 222 20.83 -7.43 -17.48
CA GLN A 222 20.50 -8.85 -17.53
C GLN A 222 20.25 -9.45 -16.15
N GLU A 223 21.06 -9.11 -15.16
CA GLU A 223 20.88 -9.54 -13.76
C GLU A 223 19.62 -8.93 -13.16
N TYR A 224 19.38 -7.63 -13.38
CA TYR A 224 18.16 -6.96 -12.96
C TYR A 224 16.91 -7.68 -13.46
N ARG A 225 16.83 -8.02 -14.75
CA ARG A 225 15.69 -8.74 -15.32
C ARG A 225 15.43 -10.11 -14.67
N GLN A 226 16.45 -10.74 -14.12
CA GLN A 226 16.27 -12.00 -13.38
C GLN A 226 15.80 -11.75 -11.94
N GLU A 227 16.43 -10.79 -11.25
CA GLU A 227 16.10 -10.47 -9.86
C GLU A 227 14.70 -9.87 -9.74
N ILE A 228 14.34 -8.90 -10.59
CA ILE A 228 13.07 -8.19 -10.48
C ILE A 228 11.82 -9.09 -10.67
N LYS A 229 11.97 -10.23 -11.33
CA LYS A 229 10.90 -11.22 -11.46
C LYS A 229 10.49 -11.81 -10.12
N LYS A 230 11.40 -11.86 -9.14
CA LYS A 230 11.15 -12.40 -7.79
C LYS A 230 10.21 -11.52 -6.95
N ILE A 231 10.00 -10.28 -7.39
CA ILE A 231 9.19 -9.27 -6.70
C ILE A 231 8.22 -8.54 -7.64
N SER A 232 7.99 -9.09 -8.82
CA SER A 232 6.97 -8.61 -9.76
C SER A 232 5.74 -9.52 -9.68
N PRO A 233 4.59 -9.03 -9.21
CA PRO A 233 3.39 -9.87 -9.01
C PRO A 233 3.02 -10.74 -10.21
N THR A 234 3.09 -10.20 -11.43
CA THR A 234 2.81 -10.97 -12.66
C THR A 234 3.76 -12.14 -12.91
N CYS A 235 4.94 -12.15 -12.28
CA CYS A 235 5.89 -13.25 -12.37
C CYS A 235 5.74 -14.26 -11.23
N LEU A 236 5.06 -13.89 -10.16
CA LEU A 236 4.82 -14.72 -8.97
C LEU A 236 3.48 -15.45 -9.04
N VAL A 237 2.49 -14.88 -9.71
CA VAL A 237 1.16 -15.47 -9.82
C VAL A 237 1.19 -16.78 -10.59
N GLY A 238 0.50 -17.79 -10.08
CA GLY A 238 0.37 -19.13 -10.67
C GLY A 238 -1.03 -19.71 -10.47
N GLU A 239 -1.24 -20.95 -10.90
CA GLU A 239 -2.55 -21.63 -10.83
C GLU A 239 -3.07 -21.77 -9.40
N ASP A 240 -2.18 -21.91 -8.42
CA ASP A 240 -2.51 -22.04 -6.98
C ASP A 240 -2.55 -20.71 -6.24
N SER A 241 -2.38 -19.57 -6.93
CA SER A 241 -2.42 -18.27 -6.30
C SER A 241 -3.83 -17.93 -5.81
N VAL A 242 -3.88 -17.19 -4.69
CA VAL A 242 -5.15 -16.71 -4.15
C VAL A 242 -5.81 -15.69 -5.08
N PRO A 243 -7.14 -15.54 -5.01
CA PRO A 243 -7.87 -14.55 -5.81
C PRO A 243 -7.40 -13.09 -5.53
N THR A 244 -7.41 -12.29 -6.59
CA THR A 244 -7.15 -10.83 -6.54
C THR A 244 -8.26 -10.08 -7.24
#